data_85a396cb6ff4d6fb546610f9e7523c0f
#
_entry.id   85a396cb6ff4d6fb546610f9e7523c0f
#
_cell.length_a   1.000
_cell.length_b   1.000
_cell.length_c   1.000
_cell.angle_alpha   90.00
_cell.angle_beta   90.00
_cell.angle_gamma   90.00
#
_symmetry.space_group_name_H-M   'P 1'
#
loop_
_entity.id
_entity.type
_entity.pdbx_description
1 polymer ?
#
loop_
_entity_poly.entity_id
_entity_poly.type
_entity_poly.pdbx_seq_one_letter_code
_entity_poly.pdbx_strand_id
1 'polypeptide(L)'
;MKIRTLPVALFLGTSAWSFVYVSLPFYIQRISTEDPASTLRWTGWILGISPFVTVVTAPFWGSLAGKGNPKTFYVVVQILQGIAFGSMGLAHTLPELFLARFALGALGAVSTFAFIMAGRSPDADVRHEVSALQSAMTLGQILGPLAGAVAAARIGFVPSFLLAAAILWVCAAMVQWGVPRPDLAPASGGARRGSSWSEVGGVCVLVLLGSVQIFFLTSVLPQILPPLGVPSADTLEVGGLIIFASGVAAALGSLAAPRLADLLGERRAVASLLALSSGFLALLGLTRTVWSFGVVRFLQVVCVAPLFPLVVARIAQRGGGEAIGLVNSSRIGASFVGPVVATTFLAWTTPAFLYALLAVLGLACLPLVRQRLVRRAGDVEVLS
;
A
#
# COMPACT_ATOMS: atom_id res chain seq x y z
N MET A 1 -30.12 8.46 -8.94
CA MET A 1 -28.91 7.73 -8.49
C MET A 1 -28.42 8.37 -7.20
N LYS A 2 -28.70 7.77 -6.02
CA LYS A 2 -28.18 8.30 -4.74
C LYS A 2 -26.67 8.10 -4.75
N ILE A 3 -25.90 9.18 -4.70
CA ILE A 3 -24.44 9.13 -4.56
C ILE A 3 -24.17 8.45 -3.23
N ARG A 4 -23.47 7.32 -3.27
CA ARG A 4 -23.10 6.57 -2.06
C ARG A 4 -21.99 7.33 -1.35
N THR A 5 -22.34 8.05 -0.30
CA THR A 5 -21.46 8.98 0.41
C THR A 5 -20.20 8.32 0.95
N LEU A 6 -20.31 7.10 1.50
CA LEU A 6 -19.17 6.42 2.12
C LEU A 6 -18.07 6.01 1.11
N PRO A 7 -18.37 5.42 -0.07
CA PRO A 7 -17.35 5.16 -1.10
C PRO A 7 -16.67 6.43 -1.60
N VAL A 8 -17.41 7.53 -1.79
CA VAL A 8 -16.83 8.81 -2.23
C VAL A 8 -15.90 9.39 -1.15
N ALA A 9 -16.31 9.36 0.11
CA ALA A 9 -15.46 9.80 1.21
C ALA A 9 -14.18 8.94 1.33
N LEU A 10 -14.27 7.61 1.11
CA LEU A 10 -13.09 6.74 1.08
C LEU A 10 -12.18 7.01 -0.11
N PHE A 11 -12.74 7.25 -1.29
CA PHE A 11 -11.96 7.64 -2.46
C PHE A 11 -11.15 8.92 -2.18
N LEU A 12 -11.81 9.97 -1.72
CA LEU A 12 -11.18 11.25 -1.41
C LEU A 12 -10.16 11.11 -0.28
N GLY A 13 -10.51 10.42 0.82
CA GLY A 13 -9.62 10.20 1.95
C GLY A 13 -8.38 9.40 1.57
N THR A 14 -8.53 8.35 0.76
CA THR A 14 -7.40 7.54 0.28
C THR A 14 -6.54 8.31 -0.72
N SER A 15 -7.17 9.15 -1.57
CA SER A 15 -6.44 10.07 -2.45
C SER A 15 -5.59 11.03 -1.63
N ALA A 16 -6.16 11.68 -0.60
CA ALA A 16 -5.45 12.60 0.28
C ALA A 16 -4.28 11.92 1.00
N TRP A 17 -4.48 10.70 1.50
CA TRP A 17 -3.40 9.90 2.09
C TRP A 17 -2.26 9.62 1.12
N SER A 18 -2.60 9.31 -0.12
CA SER A 18 -1.63 8.99 -1.17
C SER A 18 -0.95 10.24 -1.77
N PHE A 19 -1.52 11.42 -1.52
CA PHE A 19 -1.03 12.71 -2.01
C PHE A 19 0.43 12.96 -1.67
N VAL A 20 0.83 12.59 -0.46
CA VAL A 20 2.18 12.83 0.06
C VAL A 20 3.21 11.78 -0.36
N TYR A 21 2.80 10.65 -0.93
CA TYR A 21 3.75 9.57 -1.21
C TYR A 21 4.88 9.98 -2.14
N VAL A 22 4.60 10.75 -3.18
CA VAL A 22 5.62 11.20 -4.11
C VAL A 22 6.30 12.47 -3.61
N SER A 23 5.54 13.43 -3.07
CA SER A 23 6.06 14.74 -2.66
C SER A 23 6.93 14.69 -1.39
N LEU A 24 6.65 13.75 -0.49
CA LEU A 24 7.31 13.67 0.83
C LEU A 24 8.83 13.44 0.75
N PRO A 25 9.38 12.53 -0.07
CA PRO A 25 10.82 12.38 -0.21
C PRO A 25 11.53 13.64 -0.69
N PHE A 26 10.90 14.40 -1.58
CA PHE A 26 11.44 15.68 -2.06
C PHE A 26 11.36 16.77 -0.97
N TYR A 27 10.27 16.79 -0.19
CA TYR A 27 10.14 17.70 0.94
C TYR A 27 11.17 17.42 2.02
N ILE A 28 11.42 16.14 2.35
CA ILE A 28 12.46 15.72 3.29
C ILE A 28 13.83 16.24 2.85
N GLN A 29 14.19 16.10 1.57
CA GLN A 29 15.45 16.65 1.05
C GLN A 29 15.54 18.16 1.19
N ARG A 30 14.42 18.87 1.03
CA ARG A 30 14.36 20.33 1.14
C ARG A 30 14.56 20.85 2.56
N ILE A 31 14.02 20.17 3.58
CA ILE A 31 14.10 20.60 4.98
C ILE A 31 15.30 20.00 5.73
N SER A 32 15.98 19.01 5.14
CA SER A 32 17.10 18.33 5.79
C SER A 32 18.32 19.24 5.84
N THR A 33 18.94 19.27 7.02
CA THR A 33 20.26 19.85 7.26
C THR A 33 21.34 18.79 7.41
N GLU A 34 20.95 17.50 7.30
CA GLU A 34 21.84 16.35 7.44
C GLU A 34 22.61 16.06 6.15
N ASP A 35 23.63 15.23 6.26
CA ASP A 35 24.33 14.72 5.07
C ASP A 35 23.40 13.87 4.18
N PRO A 36 23.73 13.69 2.88
CA PRO A 36 22.87 12.98 1.94
C PRO A 36 22.51 11.54 2.36
N ALA A 37 23.44 10.81 2.98
CA ALA A 37 23.20 9.43 3.41
C ALA A 37 22.28 9.38 4.63
N SER A 38 22.43 10.28 5.60
CA SER A 38 21.55 10.43 6.75
C SER A 38 20.15 10.88 6.33
N THR A 39 20.05 11.88 5.42
CA THR A 39 18.79 12.33 4.84
C THR A 39 18.03 11.19 4.18
N LEU A 40 18.73 10.35 3.44
CA LEU A 40 18.13 9.22 2.74
C LEU A 40 17.60 8.16 3.75
N ARG A 41 18.35 7.86 4.80
CA ARG A 41 17.90 6.97 5.90
C ARG A 41 16.66 7.53 6.60
N TRP A 42 16.64 8.82 6.93
CA TRP A 42 15.47 9.50 7.48
C TRP A 42 14.26 9.38 6.57
N THR A 43 14.46 9.52 5.24
CA THR A 43 13.38 9.36 4.26
C THR A 43 12.70 8.00 4.38
N GLY A 44 13.49 6.92 4.50
CA GLY A 44 12.95 5.57 4.70
C GLY A 44 12.11 5.44 5.97
N TRP A 45 12.64 5.93 7.09
CA TRP A 45 11.95 5.88 8.38
C TRP A 45 10.68 6.74 8.40
N ILE A 46 10.72 7.98 7.89
CA ILE A 46 9.55 8.89 7.86
C ILE A 46 8.44 8.32 6.96
N LEU A 47 8.79 7.72 5.81
CA LEU A 47 7.80 7.07 4.96
C LEU A 47 7.23 5.80 5.60
N GLY A 48 8.08 5.00 6.22
CA GLY A 48 7.72 3.70 6.75
C GLY A 48 6.98 3.74 8.08
N ILE A 49 7.21 4.75 8.94
CA ILE A 49 6.66 4.75 10.30
C ILE A 49 5.13 4.71 10.35
N SER A 50 4.44 5.43 9.45
CA SER A 50 2.97 5.44 9.45
C SER A 50 2.37 4.04 9.16
N PRO A 51 2.73 3.32 8.10
CA PRO A 51 2.21 1.97 7.88
C PRO A 51 2.62 0.99 8.98
N PHE A 52 3.82 1.12 9.56
CA PHE A 52 4.25 0.29 10.69
C PHE A 52 3.32 0.48 11.91
N VAL A 53 3.12 1.72 12.34
CA VAL A 53 2.26 2.03 13.48
C VAL A 53 0.81 1.66 13.20
N THR A 54 0.32 1.84 11.95
CA THR A 54 -1.03 1.41 11.55
C THR A 54 -1.23 -0.09 11.77
N VAL A 55 -0.27 -0.93 11.40
CA VAL A 55 -0.36 -2.39 11.61
C VAL A 55 -0.39 -2.73 13.11
N VAL A 56 0.47 -2.08 13.91
CA VAL A 56 0.56 -2.31 15.36
C VAL A 56 -0.73 -1.87 16.07
N THR A 57 -1.33 -0.75 15.65
CA THR A 57 -2.54 -0.21 16.30
C THR A 57 -3.86 -0.77 15.75
N ALA A 58 -3.84 -1.47 14.61
CA ALA A 58 -5.04 -2.02 13.96
C ALA A 58 -5.90 -2.91 14.89
N PRO A 59 -5.34 -3.84 15.71
CA PRO A 59 -6.15 -4.65 16.63
C PRO A 59 -6.86 -3.81 17.71
N PHE A 60 -6.19 -2.77 18.22
CA PHE A 60 -6.76 -1.84 19.18
C PHE A 60 -7.99 -1.13 18.59
N TRP A 61 -7.85 -0.54 17.40
CA TRP A 61 -8.95 0.13 16.72
C TRP A 61 -10.08 -0.82 16.35
N GLY A 62 -9.77 -2.06 15.93
CA GLY A 62 -10.76 -3.10 15.65
C GLY A 62 -11.58 -3.45 16.88
N SER A 63 -10.94 -3.63 18.05
CA SER A 63 -11.63 -3.92 19.30
C SER A 63 -12.49 -2.75 19.80
N LEU A 64 -12.00 -1.54 19.65
CA LEU A 64 -12.72 -0.31 20.02
C LEU A 64 -13.97 -0.12 19.15
N ALA A 65 -13.87 -0.38 17.85
CA ALA A 65 -14.98 -0.32 16.90
C ALA A 65 -16.07 -1.36 17.18
N GLY A 66 -15.68 -2.51 17.76
CA GLY A 66 -16.63 -3.54 18.22
C GLY A 66 -17.51 -3.08 19.39
N LYS A 67 -16.99 -2.20 20.25
CA LYS A 67 -17.63 -1.74 21.48
C LYS A 67 -18.39 -0.41 21.34
N GLY A 68 -18.17 0.34 20.26
CA GLY A 68 -18.72 1.67 20.09
C GLY A 68 -19.31 1.91 18.70
N ASN A 69 -19.65 3.18 18.43
CA ASN A 69 -20.20 3.58 17.14
C ASN A 69 -19.07 3.81 16.10
N PRO A 70 -18.92 2.96 15.07
CA PRO A 70 -17.86 3.07 14.09
C PRO A 70 -17.92 4.38 13.28
N LYS A 71 -19.10 4.99 13.11
CA LYS A 71 -19.24 6.29 12.45
C LYS A 71 -18.56 7.39 13.26
N THR A 72 -18.79 7.43 14.57
CA THR A 72 -18.16 8.43 15.45
C THR A 72 -16.64 8.29 15.43
N PHE A 73 -16.12 7.04 15.51
CA PHE A 73 -14.68 6.80 15.41
C PHE A 73 -14.11 7.21 14.06
N TYR A 74 -14.81 6.90 12.96
CA TYR A 74 -14.42 7.36 11.62
C TYR A 74 -14.23 8.89 11.59
N VAL A 75 -15.26 9.63 12.03
CA VAL A 75 -15.26 11.10 11.98
C VAL A 75 -14.16 11.70 12.85
N VAL A 76 -14.02 11.24 14.09
CA VAL A 76 -13.00 11.74 15.03
C VAL A 76 -11.59 11.44 14.49
N VAL A 77 -11.34 10.22 14.06
CA VAL A 77 -10.02 9.81 13.51
C VAL A 77 -9.71 10.59 12.24
N GLN A 78 -10.70 10.81 11.37
CA GLN A 78 -10.50 11.57 10.14
C GLN A 78 -10.16 13.06 10.41
N ILE A 79 -10.77 13.66 11.43
CA ILE A 79 -10.45 15.04 11.87
C ILE A 79 -9.00 15.08 12.41
N LEU A 80 -8.64 14.15 13.28
CA LEU A 80 -7.29 14.06 13.85
C LEU A 80 -6.22 13.79 12.78
N GLN A 81 -6.53 12.96 11.78
CA GLN A 81 -5.66 12.76 10.63
C GLN A 81 -5.46 14.07 9.84
N GLY A 82 -6.50 14.86 9.64
CA GLY A 82 -6.38 16.17 8.99
C GLY A 82 -5.45 17.10 9.77
N ILE A 83 -5.53 17.12 11.09
CA ILE A 83 -4.63 17.89 11.96
C ILE A 83 -3.17 17.39 11.79
N ALA A 84 -2.96 16.06 11.83
CA ALA A 84 -1.64 15.48 11.65
C ALA A 84 -1.06 15.70 10.24
N PHE A 85 -1.89 15.75 9.20
CA PHE A 85 -1.46 16.16 7.85
C PHE A 85 -1.07 17.64 7.80
N GLY A 86 -1.86 18.50 8.42
CA GLY A 86 -1.55 19.94 8.54
C GLY A 86 -0.23 20.18 9.27
N SER A 87 0.03 19.44 10.35
CA SER A 87 1.28 19.54 11.11
C SER A 87 2.52 19.12 10.31
N MET A 88 2.39 18.25 9.30
CA MET A 88 3.50 17.95 8.40
C MET A 88 3.97 19.19 7.62
N GLY A 89 3.03 20.05 7.23
CA GLY A 89 3.36 21.32 6.55
C GLY A 89 4.03 22.36 7.46
N LEU A 90 3.90 22.20 8.76
CA LEU A 90 4.52 23.07 9.78
C LEU A 90 5.84 22.49 10.32
N ALA A 91 6.22 21.28 9.91
CA ALA A 91 7.46 20.66 10.34
C ALA A 91 8.66 21.34 9.67
N HIS A 92 9.60 21.79 10.47
CA HIS A 92 10.86 22.39 10.02
C HIS A 92 12.07 21.46 10.17
N THR A 93 11.90 20.38 10.90
CA THR A 93 12.93 19.38 11.17
C THR A 93 12.45 17.95 10.83
N LEU A 94 13.42 17.06 10.58
CA LEU A 94 13.11 15.65 10.29
C LEU A 94 12.42 14.92 11.46
N PRO A 95 12.82 15.13 12.74
CA PRO A 95 12.11 14.56 13.89
C PRO A 95 10.66 15.03 14.02
N GLU A 96 10.38 16.33 13.78
CA GLU A 96 8.99 16.84 13.80
C GLU A 96 8.13 16.16 12.73
N LEU A 97 8.67 16.03 11.51
CA LEU A 97 8.00 15.35 10.41
C LEU A 97 7.79 13.86 10.72
N PHE A 98 8.76 13.21 11.37
CA PHE A 98 8.64 11.83 11.83
C PHE A 98 7.50 11.67 12.85
N LEU A 99 7.40 12.59 13.83
CA LEU A 99 6.32 12.57 14.83
C LEU A 99 4.94 12.79 14.20
N ALA A 100 4.81 13.69 13.24
CA ALA A 100 3.57 13.90 12.51
C ALA A 100 3.17 12.62 11.73
N ARG A 101 4.13 11.93 11.11
CA ARG A 101 3.91 10.67 10.41
C ARG A 101 3.59 9.52 11.36
N PHE A 102 4.19 9.48 12.55
CA PHE A 102 3.86 8.54 13.61
C PHE A 102 2.41 8.72 14.07
N ALA A 103 2.00 9.96 14.35
CA ALA A 103 0.61 10.28 14.73
C ALA A 103 -0.40 9.85 13.64
N LEU A 104 -0.09 10.10 12.36
CA LEU A 104 -0.89 9.61 11.24
C LEU A 104 -1.03 8.09 11.24
N GLY A 105 0.05 7.37 11.51
CA GLY A 105 0.02 5.90 11.60
C GLY A 105 -0.85 5.40 12.75
N ALA A 106 -0.76 6.04 13.93
CA ALA A 106 -1.59 5.71 15.08
C ALA A 106 -3.10 5.88 14.81
N LEU A 107 -3.44 6.76 13.89
CA LEU A 107 -4.81 7.06 13.44
C LEU A 107 -5.20 6.27 12.17
N GLY A 108 -4.46 5.27 11.75
CA GLY A 108 -4.59 4.57 10.46
C GLY A 108 -5.84 3.70 10.25
N ALA A 109 -6.87 3.78 11.10
CA ALA A 109 -7.98 2.82 11.16
C ALA A 109 -9.24 3.20 10.35
N VAL A 110 -9.23 4.29 9.58
CA VAL A 110 -10.43 4.81 8.88
C VAL A 110 -11.08 3.78 7.97
N SER A 111 -10.30 3.03 7.19
CA SER A 111 -10.80 1.96 6.33
C SER A 111 -11.48 0.84 7.13
N THR A 112 -10.94 0.49 8.29
CA THR A 112 -11.54 -0.52 9.18
C THR A 112 -12.94 -0.10 9.61
N PHE A 113 -13.12 1.15 10.04
CA PHE A 113 -14.44 1.66 10.42
C PHE A 113 -15.41 1.69 9.24
N ALA A 114 -14.94 2.04 8.04
CA ALA A 114 -15.77 2.05 6.85
C ALA A 114 -16.27 0.63 6.49
N PHE A 115 -15.40 -0.39 6.54
CA PHE A 115 -15.80 -1.77 6.31
C PHE A 115 -16.77 -2.29 7.38
N ILE A 116 -16.58 -1.92 8.65
CA ILE A 116 -17.52 -2.27 9.73
C ILE A 116 -18.89 -1.63 9.49
N MET A 117 -18.94 -0.35 9.07
CA MET A 117 -20.19 0.32 8.73
C MET A 117 -20.91 -0.35 7.55
N ALA A 118 -20.18 -0.75 6.51
CA ALA A 118 -20.74 -1.46 5.37
C ALA A 118 -21.30 -2.84 5.77
N GLY A 119 -20.59 -3.56 6.64
CA GLY A 119 -21.03 -4.88 7.13
C GLY A 119 -22.26 -4.84 8.05
N ARG A 120 -22.60 -3.68 8.61
CA ARG A 120 -23.75 -3.45 9.50
C ARG A 120 -24.96 -2.81 8.81
N SER A 121 -24.93 -2.64 7.49
CA SER A 121 -26.05 -2.05 6.73
C SER A 121 -27.15 -3.08 6.51
N PRO A 122 -28.38 -2.92 7.07
CA PRO A 122 -29.41 -3.96 7.04
C PRO A 122 -30.01 -4.21 5.67
N ASP A 123 -29.99 -3.23 4.77
CA ASP A 123 -30.70 -3.29 3.47
C ASP A 123 -29.76 -3.46 2.28
N ALA A 124 -28.45 -3.62 2.49
CA ALA A 124 -27.48 -3.66 1.42
C ALA A 124 -26.87 -5.06 1.25
N ASP A 125 -26.63 -5.45 0.00
CA ASP A 125 -25.71 -6.56 -0.30
C ASP A 125 -24.29 -6.18 0.19
N VAL A 126 -23.92 -6.74 1.35
CA VAL A 126 -22.64 -6.48 2.01
C VAL A 126 -21.45 -6.69 1.05
N ARG A 127 -21.54 -7.68 0.15
CA ARG A 127 -20.48 -7.96 -0.85
C ARG A 127 -20.34 -6.78 -1.82
N HIS A 128 -21.46 -6.25 -2.28
CA HIS A 128 -21.47 -5.11 -3.20
C HIS A 128 -20.95 -3.84 -2.53
N GLU A 129 -21.34 -3.57 -1.27
CA GLU A 129 -20.84 -2.42 -0.50
C GLU A 129 -19.33 -2.52 -0.26
N VAL A 130 -18.84 -3.66 0.23
CA VAL A 130 -17.41 -3.88 0.46
C VAL A 130 -16.61 -3.74 -0.83
N SER A 131 -17.12 -4.27 -1.94
CA SER A 131 -16.48 -4.13 -3.27
C SER A 131 -16.42 -2.67 -3.73
N ALA A 132 -17.48 -1.90 -3.51
CA ALA A 132 -17.51 -0.47 -3.84
C ALA A 132 -16.49 0.33 -3.01
N LEU A 133 -16.37 0.05 -1.71
CA LEU A 133 -15.37 0.67 -0.83
C LEU A 133 -13.95 0.33 -1.28
N GLN A 134 -13.69 -0.95 -1.58
CA GLN A 134 -12.38 -1.39 -2.03
C GLN A 134 -11.99 -0.75 -3.37
N SER A 135 -12.92 -0.67 -4.32
CA SER A 135 -12.71 0.00 -5.61
C SER A 135 -12.41 1.49 -5.44
N ALA A 136 -13.17 2.17 -4.57
CA ALA A 136 -12.96 3.58 -4.23
C ALA A 136 -11.56 3.82 -3.64
N MET A 137 -11.13 2.99 -2.70
CA MET A 137 -9.79 3.05 -2.11
C MET A 137 -8.70 2.83 -3.16
N THR A 138 -8.86 1.84 -4.02
CA THR A 138 -7.88 1.53 -5.07
C THR A 138 -7.74 2.69 -6.05
N LEU A 139 -8.85 3.27 -6.50
CA LEU A 139 -8.83 4.47 -7.35
C LEU A 139 -8.14 5.65 -6.67
N GLY A 140 -8.41 5.86 -5.38
CA GLY A 140 -7.73 6.89 -4.59
C GLY A 140 -6.22 6.68 -4.49
N GLN A 141 -5.77 5.44 -4.30
CA GLN A 141 -4.35 5.08 -4.27
C GLN A 141 -3.65 5.26 -5.62
N ILE A 142 -4.37 5.08 -6.73
CA ILE A 142 -3.81 5.27 -8.09
C ILE A 142 -3.71 6.75 -8.44
N LEU A 143 -4.78 7.51 -8.21
CA LEU A 143 -4.87 8.91 -8.63
C LEU A 143 -4.16 9.87 -7.66
N GLY A 144 -4.19 9.56 -6.36
CA GLY A 144 -3.64 10.41 -5.30
C GLY A 144 -2.19 10.82 -5.51
N PRO A 145 -1.25 9.91 -5.79
CA PRO A 145 0.16 10.24 -5.96
C PRO A 145 0.43 11.24 -7.09
N LEU A 146 -0.25 11.09 -8.23
CA LEU A 146 -0.12 12.03 -9.35
C LEU A 146 -0.71 13.40 -8.99
N ALA A 147 -1.93 13.41 -8.43
CA ALA A 147 -2.58 14.65 -8.00
C ALA A 147 -1.74 15.39 -6.96
N GLY A 148 -1.15 14.66 -6.00
CA GLY A 148 -0.28 15.21 -4.98
C GLY A 148 1.04 15.75 -5.53
N ALA A 149 1.66 15.04 -6.47
CA ALA A 149 2.88 15.50 -7.12
C ALA A 149 2.65 16.81 -7.91
N VAL A 150 1.56 16.86 -8.70
CA VAL A 150 1.17 18.05 -9.45
C VAL A 150 0.83 19.20 -8.51
N ALA A 151 0.06 18.95 -7.44
CA ALA A 151 -0.24 19.98 -6.45
C ALA A 151 1.05 20.53 -5.80
N ALA A 152 1.94 19.66 -5.33
CA ALA A 152 3.18 20.08 -4.72
C ALA A 152 4.09 20.84 -5.69
N ALA A 153 4.11 20.48 -6.98
CA ALA A 153 4.85 21.19 -8.02
C ALA A 153 4.27 22.58 -8.30
N ARG A 154 2.93 22.74 -8.30
CA ARG A 154 2.26 23.99 -8.69
C ARG A 154 2.04 24.97 -7.54
N ILE A 155 1.63 24.48 -6.37
CA ILE A 155 1.30 25.32 -5.21
C ILE A 155 2.31 25.18 -4.05
N GLY A 156 3.29 24.27 -4.17
CA GLY A 156 4.29 23.99 -3.15
C GLY A 156 3.87 22.91 -2.15
N PHE A 157 4.83 22.43 -1.34
CA PHE A 157 4.63 21.30 -0.43
C PHE A 157 3.64 21.64 0.71
N VAL A 158 3.85 22.77 1.40
CA VAL A 158 3.01 23.16 2.54
C VAL A 158 1.55 23.34 2.15
N PRO A 159 1.20 24.12 1.12
CA PRO A 159 -0.19 24.21 0.67
C PRO A 159 -0.76 22.88 0.21
N SER A 160 0.04 21.99 -0.40
CA SER A 160 -0.44 20.66 -0.80
C SER A 160 -0.79 19.77 0.41
N PHE A 161 -0.02 19.83 1.51
CA PHE A 161 -0.34 19.12 2.75
C PHE A 161 -1.58 19.68 3.43
N LEU A 162 -1.76 21.01 3.43
CA LEU A 162 -2.97 21.65 3.94
C LEU A 162 -4.21 21.31 3.09
N LEU A 163 -4.05 21.21 1.77
CA LEU A 163 -5.12 20.75 0.88
C LEU A 163 -5.52 19.30 1.22
N ALA A 164 -4.55 18.41 1.43
CA ALA A 164 -4.83 17.04 1.86
C ALA A 164 -5.57 17.01 3.22
N ALA A 165 -5.15 17.84 4.18
CA ALA A 165 -5.83 18.00 5.46
C ALA A 165 -7.29 18.47 5.30
N ALA A 166 -7.52 19.47 4.45
CA ALA A 166 -8.86 19.97 4.14
C ALA A 166 -9.75 18.89 3.51
N ILE A 167 -9.21 18.09 2.58
CA ILE A 167 -9.93 16.94 1.98
C ILE A 167 -10.33 15.94 3.07
N LEU A 168 -9.46 15.64 4.04
CA LEU A 168 -9.79 14.73 5.14
C LEU A 168 -10.91 15.29 6.02
N TRP A 169 -10.92 16.59 6.30
CA TRP A 169 -12.03 17.23 7.05
C TRP A 169 -13.34 17.23 6.26
N VAL A 170 -13.29 17.44 4.94
CA VAL A 170 -14.45 17.27 4.07
C VAL A 170 -14.97 15.84 4.12
N CYS A 171 -14.11 14.83 4.10
CA CYS A 171 -14.52 13.44 4.26
C CYS A 171 -15.19 13.17 5.62
N ALA A 172 -14.66 13.74 6.71
CA ALA A 172 -15.29 13.65 8.03
C ALA A 172 -16.70 14.26 8.02
N ALA A 173 -16.84 15.44 7.44
CA ALA A 173 -18.12 16.14 7.28
C ALA A 173 -19.11 15.34 6.42
N MET A 174 -18.67 14.82 5.27
CA MET A 174 -19.49 13.97 4.40
C MET A 174 -20.04 12.74 5.13
N VAL A 175 -19.22 12.06 5.91
CA VAL A 175 -19.65 10.88 6.68
C VAL A 175 -20.54 11.28 7.84
N GLN A 176 -20.23 12.39 8.54
CA GLN A 176 -21.03 12.88 9.65
C GLN A 176 -22.47 13.15 9.24
N TRP A 177 -22.69 13.79 8.10
CA TRP A 177 -24.03 14.21 7.66
C TRP A 177 -24.64 13.27 6.62
N GLY A 178 -23.85 12.57 5.81
CA GLY A 178 -24.33 11.76 4.68
C GLY A 178 -24.49 10.26 4.96
N VAL A 179 -23.97 9.75 6.07
CA VAL A 179 -24.07 8.33 6.43
C VAL A 179 -24.96 8.16 7.66
N PRO A 180 -26.01 7.31 7.63
CA PRO A 180 -26.82 7.02 8.81
C PRO A 180 -25.98 6.35 9.91
N ARG A 181 -26.45 6.42 11.15
CA ARG A 181 -25.82 5.69 12.26
C ARG A 181 -26.07 4.21 12.08
N PRO A 182 -25.03 3.35 12.03
CA PRO A 182 -25.22 1.91 11.94
C PRO A 182 -25.76 1.36 13.27
N ASP A 183 -26.61 0.33 13.18
CA ASP A 183 -27.08 -0.37 14.35
C ASP A 183 -25.91 -1.09 15.07
N LEU A 184 -26.00 -1.14 16.41
CA LEU A 184 -24.96 -1.72 17.26
C LEU A 184 -24.99 -3.29 17.32
N ALA A 185 -25.55 -3.94 16.31
CA ALA A 185 -25.60 -5.39 16.28
C ALA A 185 -24.17 -5.98 16.24
N PRO A 186 -23.85 -6.98 17.06
CA PRO A 186 -22.53 -7.61 17.04
C PRO A 186 -22.32 -8.35 15.72
N ALA A 187 -21.14 -8.16 15.11
CA ALA A 187 -20.73 -8.91 13.94
C ALA A 187 -20.58 -10.40 14.34
N SER A 188 -21.34 -11.29 13.72
CA SER A 188 -21.24 -12.74 13.91
C SER A 188 -19.95 -13.25 13.27
N GLY A 189 -18.88 -13.30 14.05
CA GLY A 189 -17.58 -13.85 13.65
C GLY A 189 -17.57 -15.36 13.79
N GLY A 190 -17.85 -16.11 12.72
CA GLY A 190 -17.62 -17.56 12.67
C GLY A 190 -16.14 -17.87 12.54
N ALA A 191 -15.52 -18.39 13.59
CA ALA A 191 -14.19 -18.97 13.55
C ALA A 191 -14.21 -20.26 12.70
N ARG A 192 -13.60 -20.24 11.49
CA ARG A 192 -13.32 -21.47 10.71
C ARG A 192 -11.92 -21.99 11.05
N ARG A 193 -11.79 -23.31 11.15
CA ARG A 193 -10.54 -24.04 11.46
C ARG A 193 -9.42 -23.64 10.49
N GLY A 194 -8.26 -23.32 11.06
CA GLY A 194 -7.17 -22.63 10.40
C GLY A 194 -6.29 -23.50 9.52
N SER A 195 -5.64 -22.84 8.56
CA SER A 195 -4.50 -23.30 7.79
C SER A 195 -3.30 -23.59 8.70
N SER A 196 -2.39 -24.47 8.26
CA SER A 196 -1.12 -24.68 8.98
C SER A 196 -0.33 -23.37 9.08
N TRP A 197 0.10 -22.98 10.27
CA TRP A 197 0.87 -21.77 10.50
C TRP A 197 2.15 -21.67 9.66
N SER A 198 2.75 -22.82 9.32
CA SER A 198 3.93 -22.85 8.44
C SER A 198 3.59 -22.50 6.99
N GLU A 199 2.39 -22.84 6.49
CA GLU A 199 1.92 -22.44 5.16
C GLU A 199 1.64 -20.94 5.13
N VAL A 200 0.93 -20.43 6.13
CA VAL A 200 0.64 -18.99 6.27
C VAL A 200 1.94 -18.17 6.34
N GLY A 201 2.93 -18.60 7.12
CA GLY A 201 4.22 -17.91 7.24
C GLY A 201 4.96 -17.80 5.90
N GLY A 202 5.00 -18.88 5.10
CA GLY A 202 5.61 -18.83 3.76
C GLY A 202 4.90 -17.88 2.79
N VAL A 203 3.56 -17.83 2.89
CA VAL A 203 2.74 -16.88 2.12
C VAL A 203 3.00 -15.45 2.56
N CYS A 204 3.10 -15.19 3.86
CA CYS A 204 3.42 -13.86 4.41
C CYS A 204 4.77 -13.35 3.89
N VAL A 205 5.80 -14.20 3.85
CA VAL A 205 7.12 -13.82 3.30
C VAL A 205 7.03 -13.51 1.80
N LEU A 206 6.32 -14.33 1.02
CA LEU A 206 6.12 -14.10 -0.41
C LEU A 206 5.40 -12.77 -0.68
N VAL A 207 4.33 -12.49 0.07
CA VAL A 207 3.55 -11.26 -0.05
C VAL A 207 4.36 -10.06 0.41
N LEU A 208 5.13 -10.18 1.50
CA LEU A 208 6.02 -9.14 1.98
C LEU A 208 7.03 -8.75 0.91
N LEU A 209 7.82 -9.71 0.42
CA LEU A 209 8.89 -9.45 -0.55
C LEU A 209 8.35 -9.03 -1.93
N GLY A 210 7.24 -9.61 -2.39
CA GLY A 210 6.56 -9.14 -3.60
C GLY A 210 6.05 -7.71 -3.46
N SER A 211 5.49 -7.34 -2.31
CA SER A 211 5.00 -5.97 -2.07
C SER A 211 6.14 -4.97 -1.85
N VAL A 212 7.28 -5.39 -1.29
CA VAL A 212 8.50 -4.55 -1.21
C VAL A 212 8.93 -4.10 -2.60
N GLN A 213 8.85 -4.98 -3.62
CA GLN A 213 9.14 -4.63 -5.02
C GLN A 213 8.20 -3.55 -5.58
N ILE A 214 7.05 -3.30 -4.96
CA ILE A 214 6.13 -2.22 -5.34
C ILE A 214 6.47 -0.93 -4.58
N PHE A 215 6.64 -1.01 -3.26
CA PHE A 215 6.67 0.16 -2.38
C PHE A 215 8.05 0.82 -2.22
N PHE A 216 9.14 0.16 -2.59
CA PHE A 216 10.50 0.70 -2.44
C PHE A 216 10.72 1.98 -3.25
N LEU A 217 10.15 2.07 -4.46
CA LEU A 217 10.50 3.08 -5.44
C LEU A 217 10.21 4.50 -4.96
N THR A 218 9.09 4.71 -4.32
CA THR A 218 8.62 6.03 -3.89
C THR A 218 9.64 6.77 -3.03
N SER A 219 10.36 6.04 -2.17
CA SER A 219 11.33 6.60 -1.23
C SER A 219 12.64 7.04 -1.87
N VAL A 220 12.94 6.54 -3.06
CA VAL A 220 14.23 6.74 -3.74
C VAL A 220 14.10 7.53 -5.06
N LEU A 221 12.89 7.97 -5.42
CA LEU A 221 12.64 8.75 -6.64
C LEU A 221 13.56 9.97 -6.81
N PRO A 222 13.80 10.79 -5.76
CA PRO A 222 14.66 11.95 -5.90
C PRO A 222 16.11 11.62 -6.33
N GLN A 223 16.60 10.43 -6.00
CA GLN A 223 17.94 9.97 -6.34
C GLN A 223 18.00 9.27 -7.70
N ILE A 224 16.89 8.70 -8.15
CA ILE A 224 16.84 7.92 -9.39
C ILE A 224 16.55 8.78 -10.62
N LEU A 225 15.69 9.80 -10.49
CA LEU A 225 15.22 10.58 -11.64
C LEU A 225 16.31 11.46 -12.29
N PRO A 226 17.17 12.19 -11.55
CA PRO A 226 18.19 13.03 -12.16
C PRO A 226 19.18 12.25 -13.04
N PRO A 227 19.73 11.09 -12.64
CA PRO A 227 20.57 10.27 -13.49
C PRO A 227 19.90 9.75 -14.78
N LEU A 228 18.56 9.70 -14.82
CA LEU A 228 17.78 9.32 -16.01
C LEU A 228 17.49 10.49 -16.95
N GLY A 229 18.11 11.67 -16.71
CA GLY A 229 17.99 12.84 -17.54
C GLY A 229 16.75 13.69 -17.27
N VAL A 230 16.11 13.54 -16.10
CA VAL A 230 14.95 14.36 -15.71
C VAL A 230 15.44 15.67 -15.09
N PRO A 231 15.06 16.84 -15.64
CA PRO A 231 15.39 18.13 -15.04
C PRO A 231 14.85 18.25 -13.61
N SER A 232 15.55 18.95 -12.74
CA SER A 232 15.17 19.12 -11.33
C SER A 232 13.78 19.75 -11.15
N ALA A 233 13.38 20.62 -12.06
CA ALA A 233 12.05 21.25 -12.06
C ALA A 233 10.91 20.24 -12.31
N ASP A 234 11.17 19.18 -13.08
CA ASP A 234 10.15 18.23 -13.54
C ASP A 234 10.15 16.93 -12.72
N THR A 235 11.12 16.74 -11.84
CA THR A 235 11.30 15.47 -11.09
C THR A 235 10.06 15.07 -10.28
N LEU A 236 9.34 16.05 -9.75
CA LEU A 236 8.16 15.81 -8.92
C LEU A 236 6.97 15.32 -9.79
N GLU A 237 6.70 15.98 -10.90
CA GLU A 237 5.62 15.61 -11.84
C GLU A 237 5.91 14.25 -12.51
N VAL A 238 7.16 14.06 -12.97
CA VAL A 238 7.60 12.80 -13.58
C VAL A 238 7.54 11.65 -12.56
N GLY A 239 7.98 11.88 -11.33
CA GLY A 239 7.84 10.91 -10.23
C GLY A 239 6.39 10.54 -9.99
N GLY A 240 5.49 11.53 -9.95
CA GLY A 240 4.05 11.32 -9.85
C GLY A 240 3.49 10.47 -10.97
N LEU A 241 3.90 10.73 -12.21
CA LEU A 241 3.48 9.98 -13.40
C LEU A 241 3.96 8.52 -13.34
N ILE A 242 5.20 8.27 -12.92
CA ILE A 242 5.74 6.90 -12.77
C ILE A 242 4.96 6.11 -11.70
N ILE A 243 4.65 6.74 -10.57
CA ILE A 243 3.87 6.07 -9.50
C ILE A 243 2.43 5.86 -9.94
N PHE A 244 1.82 6.83 -10.63
CA PHE A 244 0.48 6.67 -11.23
C PHE A 244 0.46 5.49 -12.24
N ALA A 245 1.42 5.45 -13.17
CA ALA A 245 1.55 4.37 -14.14
C ALA A 245 1.76 3.01 -13.44
N SER A 246 2.54 2.98 -12.36
CA SER A 246 2.69 1.79 -11.51
C SER A 246 1.38 1.36 -10.86
N GLY A 247 0.55 2.30 -10.43
CA GLY A 247 -0.79 2.03 -9.89
C GLY A 247 -1.72 1.43 -10.95
N VAL A 248 -1.73 1.99 -12.17
CA VAL A 248 -2.47 1.43 -13.32
C VAL A 248 -1.97 0.02 -13.66
N ALA A 249 -0.65 -0.17 -13.72
CA ALA A 249 -0.05 -1.48 -13.95
C ALA A 249 -0.47 -2.52 -12.90
N ALA A 250 -0.51 -2.11 -11.62
CA ALA A 250 -0.98 -2.98 -10.54
C ALA A 250 -2.45 -3.35 -10.68
N ALA A 251 -3.31 -2.42 -11.08
CA ALA A 251 -4.71 -2.70 -11.33
C ALA A 251 -4.89 -3.69 -12.50
N LEU A 252 -4.23 -3.44 -13.65
CA LEU A 252 -4.28 -4.31 -14.82
C LEU A 252 -3.76 -5.72 -14.51
N GLY A 253 -2.61 -5.82 -13.83
CA GLY A 253 -2.04 -7.10 -13.41
C GLY A 253 -2.98 -7.88 -12.48
N SER A 254 -3.56 -7.20 -11.49
CA SER A 254 -4.50 -7.82 -10.55
C SER A 254 -5.79 -8.30 -11.22
N LEU A 255 -6.31 -7.56 -12.21
CA LEU A 255 -7.47 -7.97 -13.02
C LEU A 255 -7.17 -9.19 -13.90
N ALA A 256 -5.93 -9.35 -14.36
CA ALA A 256 -5.51 -10.50 -15.14
C ALA A 256 -5.24 -11.76 -14.30
N ALA A 257 -5.11 -11.62 -12.97
CA ALA A 257 -4.72 -12.69 -12.06
C ALA A 257 -5.57 -13.97 -12.18
N PRO A 258 -6.93 -13.93 -12.18
CA PRO A 258 -7.74 -15.14 -12.31
C PRO A 258 -7.49 -15.89 -13.62
N ARG A 259 -7.45 -15.16 -14.75
CA ARG A 259 -7.20 -15.75 -16.09
C ARG A 259 -5.84 -16.40 -16.18
N LEU A 260 -4.81 -15.79 -15.58
CA LEU A 260 -3.46 -16.35 -15.53
C LEU A 260 -3.42 -17.64 -14.69
N ALA A 261 -4.16 -17.68 -13.59
CA ALA A 261 -4.29 -18.88 -12.76
C ALA A 261 -5.02 -20.01 -13.50
N ASP A 262 -6.06 -19.70 -14.27
CA ASP A 262 -6.81 -20.69 -15.07
C ASP A 262 -5.96 -21.26 -16.20
N LEU A 263 -5.15 -20.42 -16.89
CA LEU A 263 -4.33 -20.83 -18.03
C LEU A 263 -3.07 -21.62 -17.66
N LEU A 264 -2.36 -21.19 -16.62
CA LEU A 264 -1.04 -21.72 -16.25
C LEU A 264 -1.09 -22.66 -15.04
N GLY A 265 -2.21 -22.67 -14.32
CA GLY A 265 -2.30 -23.20 -12.97
C GLY A 265 -1.67 -22.22 -11.96
N GLU A 266 -2.31 -22.09 -10.79
CA GLU A 266 -1.95 -21.09 -9.77
C GLU A 266 -0.45 -21.08 -9.43
N ARG A 267 0.14 -22.26 -9.23
CA ARG A 267 1.55 -22.40 -8.87
C ARG A 267 2.51 -21.90 -9.96
N ARG A 268 2.26 -22.29 -11.22
CA ARG A 268 3.08 -21.85 -12.34
C ARG A 268 2.90 -20.36 -12.59
N ALA A 269 1.68 -19.85 -12.46
CA ALA A 269 1.38 -18.43 -12.56
C ALA A 269 2.16 -17.61 -11.52
N VAL A 270 2.10 -17.99 -10.23
CA VAL A 270 2.86 -17.32 -9.16
C VAL A 270 4.37 -17.39 -9.41
N ALA A 271 4.91 -18.56 -9.77
CA ALA A 271 6.34 -18.72 -10.00
C ALA A 271 6.83 -17.93 -11.21
N SER A 272 6.12 -17.98 -12.35
CA SER A 272 6.49 -17.24 -13.57
C SER A 272 6.37 -15.72 -13.38
N LEU A 273 5.30 -15.25 -12.74
CA LEU A 273 5.11 -13.83 -12.46
C LEU A 273 6.18 -13.29 -11.52
N LEU A 274 6.55 -14.04 -10.48
CA LEU A 274 7.64 -13.68 -9.57
C LEU A 274 8.99 -13.63 -10.27
N ALA A 275 9.28 -14.62 -11.11
CA ALA A 275 10.53 -14.65 -11.88
C ALA A 275 10.60 -13.50 -12.89
N LEU A 276 9.52 -13.25 -13.64
CA LEU A 276 9.44 -12.13 -14.59
C LEU A 276 9.56 -10.76 -13.89
N SER A 277 8.84 -10.57 -12.78
CA SER A 277 8.93 -9.30 -12.03
C SER A 277 10.34 -9.05 -11.51
N SER A 278 11.01 -10.09 -11.00
CA SER A 278 12.39 -10.00 -10.54
C SER A 278 13.37 -9.74 -11.69
N GLY A 279 13.14 -10.36 -12.87
CA GLY A 279 13.92 -10.09 -14.08
C GLY A 279 13.76 -8.64 -14.56
N PHE A 280 12.53 -8.12 -14.64
CA PHE A 280 12.31 -6.72 -14.98
C PHE A 280 12.90 -5.77 -13.92
N LEU A 281 12.86 -6.15 -12.64
CA LEU A 281 13.45 -5.36 -11.57
C LEU A 281 14.98 -5.26 -11.75
N ALA A 282 15.66 -6.35 -12.07
CA ALA A 282 17.09 -6.33 -12.41
C ALA A 282 17.37 -5.48 -13.67
N LEU A 283 16.49 -5.55 -14.67
CA LEU A 283 16.60 -4.80 -15.92
C LEU A 283 16.48 -3.28 -15.69
N LEU A 284 15.82 -2.80 -14.62
CA LEU A 284 15.79 -1.38 -14.25
C LEU A 284 17.20 -0.81 -14.06
N GLY A 285 18.16 -1.62 -13.60
CA GLY A 285 19.56 -1.20 -13.44
C GLY A 285 20.30 -0.90 -14.74
N LEU A 286 19.75 -1.32 -15.89
CA LEU A 286 20.32 -1.09 -17.22
C LEU A 286 19.65 0.07 -17.97
N THR A 287 18.58 0.64 -17.42
CA THR A 287 17.84 1.75 -18.05
C THR A 287 18.66 3.04 -17.97
N ARG A 288 18.65 3.82 -19.06
CA ARG A 288 19.41 5.06 -19.19
C ARG A 288 18.52 6.29 -19.38
N THR A 289 17.24 6.11 -19.63
CA THR A 289 16.26 7.17 -19.87
C THR A 289 15.03 6.96 -19.01
N VAL A 290 14.34 8.04 -18.68
CA VAL A 290 13.09 7.97 -17.92
C VAL A 290 12.01 7.13 -18.63
N TRP A 291 11.98 7.14 -19.95
CA TRP A 291 11.02 6.35 -20.73
C TRP A 291 11.29 4.86 -20.64
N SER A 292 12.56 4.44 -20.83
CA SER A 292 12.94 3.03 -20.67
C SER A 292 12.68 2.55 -19.24
N PHE A 293 13.01 3.37 -18.25
CA PHE A 293 12.72 3.09 -16.84
C PHE A 293 11.22 2.92 -16.60
N GLY A 294 10.40 3.86 -17.09
CA GLY A 294 8.94 3.83 -16.93
C GLY A 294 8.30 2.58 -17.54
N VAL A 295 8.70 2.22 -18.76
CA VAL A 295 8.20 1.00 -19.43
C VAL A 295 8.59 -0.27 -18.67
N VAL A 296 9.87 -0.43 -18.33
CA VAL A 296 10.33 -1.60 -17.58
C VAL A 296 9.67 -1.68 -16.21
N ARG A 297 9.50 -0.54 -15.53
CA ARG A 297 8.80 -0.47 -14.26
C ARG A 297 7.33 -0.86 -14.39
N PHE A 298 6.66 -0.39 -15.42
CA PHE A 298 5.26 -0.74 -15.70
C PHE A 298 5.12 -2.27 -15.85
N LEU A 299 5.95 -2.90 -16.70
CA LEU A 299 5.94 -4.35 -16.91
C LEU A 299 6.26 -5.12 -15.63
N GLN A 300 7.23 -4.64 -14.85
CA GLN A 300 7.59 -5.22 -13.56
C GLN A 300 6.39 -5.23 -12.61
N VAL A 301 5.64 -4.11 -12.51
CA VAL A 301 4.49 -4.02 -11.61
C VAL A 301 3.31 -4.85 -12.11
N VAL A 302 3.05 -4.91 -13.42
CA VAL A 302 2.05 -5.83 -14.00
C VAL A 302 2.32 -7.27 -13.59
N CYS A 303 3.58 -7.68 -13.52
CA CYS A 303 3.95 -9.04 -13.13
C CYS A 303 3.87 -9.28 -11.62
N VAL A 304 4.23 -8.31 -10.77
CA VAL A 304 4.27 -8.53 -9.31
C VAL A 304 2.91 -8.34 -8.64
N ALA A 305 2.06 -7.45 -9.14
CA ALA A 305 0.78 -7.13 -8.52
C ALA A 305 -0.21 -8.31 -8.42
N PRO A 306 -0.31 -9.22 -9.39
CA PRO A 306 -1.18 -10.40 -9.31
C PRO A 306 -0.85 -11.37 -8.18
N LEU A 307 0.39 -11.36 -7.67
CA LEU A 307 0.84 -12.29 -6.62
C LEU A 307 -0.05 -12.21 -5.37
N PHE A 308 -0.39 -10.98 -4.94
CA PHE A 308 -1.21 -10.79 -3.75
C PHE A 308 -2.62 -11.39 -3.89
N PRO A 309 -3.45 -11.05 -4.88
CA PRO A 309 -4.79 -11.61 -5.00
C PRO A 309 -4.78 -13.13 -5.24
N LEU A 310 -3.82 -13.68 -6.01
CA LEU A 310 -3.71 -15.12 -6.22
C LEU A 310 -3.49 -15.87 -4.92
N VAL A 311 -2.54 -15.40 -4.12
CA VAL A 311 -2.17 -16.06 -2.87
C VAL A 311 -3.24 -15.87 -1.78
N VAL A 312 -3.87 -14.68 -1.72
CA VAL A 312 -4.98 -14.42 -0.78
C VAL A 312 -6.20 -15.28 -1.11
N ALA A 313 -6.56 -15.42 -2.38
CA ALA A 313 -7.68 -16.28 -2.79
C ALA A 313 -7.50 -17.72 -2.31
N ARG A 314 -6.29 -18.25 -2.39
CA ARG A 314 -5.94 -19.58 -1.89
C ARG A 314 -6.08 -19.71 -0.37
N ILE A 315 -5.55 -18.73 0.37
CA ILE A 315 -5.66 -18.72 1.84
C ILE A 315 -7.13 -18.59 2.27
N ALA A 316 -7.91 -17.76 1.57
CA ALA A 316 -9.33 -17.55 1.85
C ALA A 316 -10.16 -18.86 1.69
N GLN A 317 -9.78 -19.72 0.75
CA GLN A 317 -10.44 -21.01 0.54
C GLN A 317 -10.14 -22.05 1.65
N ARG A 318 -9.00 -21.92 2.32
CA ARG A 318 -8.48 -22.92 3.28
C ARG A 318 -8.39 -22.43 4.71
N GLY A 319 -8.25 -21.12 4.92
CA GLY A 319 -7.96 -20.49 6.20
C GLY A 319 -9.09 -19.64 6.75
N GLY A 320 -9.02 -19.38 8.05
CA GLY A 320 -9.90 -18.42 8.71
C GLY A 320 -9.49 -16.96 8.46
N GLY A 321 -10.32 -16.03 8.93
CA GLY A 321 -10.08 -14.58 8.81
C GLY A 321 -8.73 -14.13 9.39
N GLU A 322 -8.21 -14.82 10.40
CA GLU A 322 -6.91 -14.53 11.02
C GLU A 322 -5.74 -14.69 10.03
N ALA A 323 -5.74 -15.78 9.25
CA ALA A 323 -4.70 -15.99 8.22
C ALA A 323 -4.74 -14.93 7.12
N ILE A 324 -5.94 -14.51 6.68
CA ILE A 324 -6.11 -13.42 5.72
C ILE A 324 -5.60 -12.10 6.32
N GLY A 325 -5.92 -11.84 7.59
CA GLY A 325 -5.45 -10.66 8.32
C GLY A 325 -3.92 -10.59 8.38
N LEU A 326 -3.25 -11.71 8.69
CA LEU A 326 -1.78 -11.77 8.75
C LEU A 326 -1.13 -11.54 7.38
N VAL A 327 -1.68 -12.14 6.33
CA VAL A 327 -1.21 -11.93 4.95
C VAL A 327 -1.38 -10.47 4.52
N ASN A 328 -2.51 -9.84 4.85
CA ASN A 328 -2.72 -8.42 4.57
C ASN A 328 -1.78 -7.52 5.41
N SER A 329 -1.52 -7.87 6.66
CA SER A 329 -0.54 -7.19 7.52
C SER A 329 0.87 -7.26 6.93
N SER A 330 1.25 -8.39 6.32
CA SER A 330 2.52 -8.54 5.62
C SER A 330 2.63 -7.61 4.41
N ARG A 331 1.54 -7.42 3.67
CA ARG A 331 1.47 -6.44 2.56
C ARG A 331 1.64 -5.00 3.06
N ILE A 332 0.95 -4.64 4.13
CA ILE A 332 1.08 -3.30 4.74
C ILE A 332 2.49 -3.14 5.34
N GLY A 333 3.04 -4.17 5.98
CA GLY A 333 4.41 -4.18 6.49
C GLY A 333 5.46 -3.93 5.41
N ALA A 334 5.20 -4.35 4.17
CA ALA A 334 6.07 -4.02 3.04
C ALA A 334 6.15 -2.52 2.74
N SER A 335 5.12 -1.75 3.07
CA SER A 335 5.14 -0.28 2.94
C SER A 335 6.07 0.40 3.97
N PHE A 336 6.47 -0.33 5.02
CA PHE A 336 7.54 0.05 5.94
C PHE A 336 8.89 -0.50 5.47
N VAL A 337 8.96 -1.82 5.26
CA VAL A 337 10.21 -2.51 4.92
C VAL A 337 10.79 -2.01 3.59
N GLY A 338 9.95 -1.77 2.58
CA GLY A 338 10.37 -1.30 1.26
C GLY A 338 11.16 0.00 1.29
N PRO A 339 10.58 1.09 1.80
CA PRO A 339 11.28 2.37 1.96
C PRO A 339 12.55 2.27 2.82
N VAL A 340 12.47 1.62 3.99
CA VAL A 340 13.62 1.51 4.91
C VAL A 340 14.78 0.74 4.28
N VAL A 341 14.50 -0.41 3.67
CA VAL A 341 15.53 -1.21 2.98
C VAL A 341 16.10 -0.43 1.80
N ALA A 342 15.23 0.13 0.94
CA ALA A 342 15.69 0.82 -0.25
C ALA A 342 16.59 2.01 0.08
N THR A 343 16.21 2.85 1.02
CA THR A 343 16.98 4.04 1.39
C THR A 343 18.25 3.70 2.16
N THR A 344 18.20 2.68 3.03
CA THR A 344 19.39 2.25 3.77
C THR A 344 20.44 1.68 2.83
N PHE A 345 20.06 0.80 1.89
CA PHE A 345 21.01 0.26 0.93
C PHE A 345 21.50 1.32 -0.06
N LEU A 346 20.62 2.19 -0.55
CA LEU A 346 21.02 3.24 -1.48
C LEU A 346 21.94 4.30 -0.85
N ALA A 347 21.91 4.47 0.47
CA ALA A 347 22.86 5.34 1.18
C ALA A 347 24.32 4.89 1.04
N TRP A 348 24.57 3.61 0.75
CA TRP A 348 25.90 3.02 0.67
C TRP A 348 26.23 2.41 -0.70
N THR A 349 25.24 2.30 -1.59
CA THR A 349 25.35 1.59 -2.84
C THR A 349 24.74 2.37 -4.00
N THR A 350 24.68 1.75 -5.17
CA THR A 350 24.05 2.33 -6.37
C THR A 350 22.62 1.83 -6.56
N PRO A 351 21.76 2.56 -7.31
CA PRO A 351 20.43 2.09 -7.67
C PRO A 351 20.42 0.70 -8.35
N ALA A 352 21.41 0.43 -9.21
CA ALA A 352 21.52 -0.86 -9.88
C ALA A 352 21.74 -2.02 -8.89
N PHE A 353 22.55 -1.81 -7.84
CA PHE A 353 22.75 -2.80 -6.78
C PHE A 353 21.47 -3.03 -5.98
N LEU A 354 20.74 -1.95 -5.64
CA LEU A 354 19.45 -2.05 -4.96
C LEU A 354 18.45 -2.89 -5.77
N TYR A 355 18.33 -2.65 -7.07
CA TYR A 355 17.43 -3.42 -7.93
C TYR A 355 17.85 -4.89 -8.01
N ALA A 356 19.14 -5.17 -8.15
CA ALA A 356 19.67 -6.53 -8.15
C ALA A 356 19.39 -7.26 -6.83
N LEU A 357 19.60 -6.58 -5.69
CA LEU A 357 19.30 -7.13 -4.37
C LEU A 357 17.80 -7.51 -4.23
N LEU A 358 16.90 -6.59 -4.58
CA LEU A 358 15.47 -6.84 -4.52
C LEU A 358 15.02 -7.93 -5.49
N ALA A 359 15.66 -8.04 -6.67
CA ALA A 359 15.42 -9.11 -7.63
C ALA A 359 15.86 -10.48 -7.06
N VAL A 360 17.03 -10.56 -6.46
CA VAL A 360 17.54 -11.78 -5.81
C VAL A 360 16.64 -12.20 -4.66
N LEU A 361 16.22 -11.28 -3.81
CA LEU A 361 15.27 -11.56 -2.71
C LEU A 361 13.92 -12.08 -3.24
N GLY A 362 13.43 -11.53 -4.36
CA GLY A 362 12.26 -12.05 -5.05
C GLY A 362 12.45 -13.48 -5.55
N LEU A 363 13.55 -13.75 -6.24
CA LEU A 363 13.88 -15.08 -6.75
C LEU A 363 14.10 -16.10 -5.63
N ALA A 364 14.66 -15.68 -4.49
CA ALA A 364 14.83 -16.53 -3.30
C ALA A 364 13.50 -17.06 -2.74
N CYS A 365 12.36 -16.45 -3.11
CA CYS A 365 11.01 -16.95 -2.75
C CYS A 365 10.53 -18.10 -3.67
N LEU A 366 11.16 -18.37 -4.82
CA LEU A 366 10.73 -19.44 -5.74
C LEU A 366 10.68 -20.83 -5.09
N PRO A 367 11.65 -21.24 -4.24
CA PRO A 367 11.56 -22.50 -3.51
C PRO A 367 10.34 -22.60 -2.60
N LEU A 368 9.93 -21.49 -1.96
CA LEU A 368 8.72 -21.45 -1.13
C LEU A 368 7.47 -21.73 -1.95
N VAL A 369 7.40 -21.20 -3.17
CA VAL A 369 6.33 -21.52 -4.13
C VAL A 369 6.37 -22.99 -4.53
N ARG A 370 7.55 -23.58 -4.72
CA ARG A 370 7.71 -24.99 -5.09
C ARG A 370 7.34 -25.96 -3.97
N GLN A 371 7.86 -25.79 -2.77
CA GLN A 371 7.76 -26.78 -1.68
C GLN A 371 6.37 -26.77 -1.00
N ARG A 372 5.73 -25.62 -0.84
CA ARG A 372 4.51 -25.47 -0.04
C ARG A 372 3.22 -25.50 -0.86
N LEU A 373 3.32 -25.36 -2.17
CA LEU A 373 2.19 -25.58 -3.08
C LEU A 373 2.06 -27.07 -3.50
N VAL A 374 3.03 -27.95 -3.20
CA VAL A 374 3.07 -29.38 -3.62
C VAL A 374 2.48 -30.35 -2.61
N ARG A 375 2.41 -30.02 -1.33
CA ARG A 375 2.09 -31.00 -0.26
C ARG A 375 0.68 -31.60 -0.28
N ARG A 376 -0.06 -31.59 -1.41
CA ARG A 376 -1.42 -32.18 -1.49
C ARG A 376 -1.80 -32.93 -2.76
N ALA A 377 -0.86 -33.35 -3.58
CA ALA A 377 -1.17 -34.40 -4.55
C ALA A 377 -1.01 -35.82 -3.95
N GLY A 378 -0.26 -35.94 -2.85
CA GLY A 378 0.05 -37.22 -2.22
C GLY A 378 -0.85 -37.66 -1.05
N ASP A 379 -1.61 -36.73 -0.44
CA ASP A 379 -2.37 -37.06 0.79
C ASP A 379 -3.81 -37.54 0.53
N VAL A 380 -4.26 -37.65 -0.71
CA VAL A 380 -5.60 -38.16 -1.07
C VAL A 380 -5.57 -39.64 -1.47
N GLU A 381 -4.39 -40.23 -1.75
CA GLU A 381 -4.27 -41.64 -2.15
C GLU A 381 -4.05 -42.64 -1.00
N VAL A 382 -4.03 -42.18 0.25
CA VAL A 382 -3.80 -43.07 1.40
C VAL A 382 -5.08 -43.36 2.24
N LEU A 383 -6.25 -42.86 1.84
CA LEU A 383 -7.53 -43.10 2.51
C LEU A 383 -8.64 -43.58 1.55
N SER A 384 -8.27 -44.35 0.53
CA SER A 384 -9.25 -45.14 -0.24
C SER A 384 -9.00 -46.63 -0.05
#